data_7d008bea7cb1b0c00d3e5102f529795d
#
_entry.id   7d008bea7cb1b0c00d3e5102f529795d
#
_cell.length_a   1.000
_cell.length_b   1.000
_cell.length_c   1.000
_cell.angle_alpha   90.00
_cell.angle_beta   90.00
_cell.angle_gamma   90.00
#
_symmetry.space_group_name_H-M   'P 1'
#
loop_
_entity.id
_entity.type
_entity.pdbx_description
1 polymer ?
#
loop_
_entity_poly.entity_id
_entity_poly.type
_entity_poly.pdbx_seq_one_letter_code
_entity_poly.pdbx_strand_id
1 'polypeptide(L)'
;IYFYASYMNKKNYLTTRLKDLIAAEALFYREVLHTKNVTFFKGHRSPTSGKEKGVDVHLSVDIVKDIFLKLCDQIVIMTGDSDLIYPLEVVKFLKVPTYAVFLPNRFSLEMAYKVDKAFVLNFGNKFRVDRKTPKQLRIVAIKKPRMINIRGK
;
A
#
# COMPACT_ATOMS: atom_id res chain seq x y z
N ILE A 1 12.69 0.73 -0.14
CA ILE A 1 11.21 0.82 -0.20
C ILE A 1 10.80 0.49 -1.63
N TYR A 2 9.82 -0.39 -1.79
CA TYR A 2 9.20 -0.68 -3.08
C TYR A 2 7.89 0.09 -3.21
N PHE A 3 7.69 0.71 -4.34
CA PHE A 3 6.47 1.42 -4.67
C PHE A 3 5.84 0.82 -5.93
N TYR A 4 4.62 0.32 -5.83
CA TYR A 4 3.91 -0.35 -6.91
C TYR A 4 2.73 0.50 -7.36
N ALA A 5 2.67 0.81 -8.64
CA ALA A 5 1.54 1.53 -9.22
C ALA A 5 1.45 1.34 -10.74
N SER A 6 0.30 1.68 -11.30
CA SER A 6 0.10 1.72 -12.74
C SER A 6 -0.24 3.13 -13.21
N TYR A 7 0.17 3.49 -14.42
CA TYR A 7 -0.16 4.78 -15.01
C TYR A 7 -1.45 4.74 -15.81
N MET A 8 -2.14 5.87 -15.91
CA MET A 8 -3.12 6.08 -16.94
C MET A 8 -2.43 6.24 -18.29
N ASN A 9 -2.80 5.42 -19.28
CA ASN A 9 -2.37 5.62 -20.66
C ASN A 9 -3.09 6.81 -21.28
N LYS A 10 -2.40 7.60 -22.12
CA LYS A 10 -3.02 8.66 -22.92
C LYS A 10 -4.08 8.03 -23.82
N LYS A 11 -5.36 8.44 -23.65
CA LYS A 11 -6.41 8.20 -24.62
C LYS A 11 -6.56 9.44 -25.50
N ASN A 12 -6.85 9.26 -26.77
CA ASN A 12 -6.91 10.35 -27.76
C ASN A 12 -8.01 11.40 -27.48
N TYR A 13 -9.00 11.08 -26.63
CA TYR A 13 -10.10 11.96 -26.29
C TYR A 13 -10.13 12.21 -24.77
N LEU A 14 -9.31 13.17 -24.32
CA LEU A 14 -9.22 13.52 -22.90
C LEU A 14 -9.96 14.82 -22.65
N THR A 15 -10.86 14.82 -21.66
CA THR A 15 -11.40 16.06 -21.09
C THR A 15 -10.28 16.84 -20.40
N THR A 16 -10.41 18.15 -20.29
CA THR A 16 -9.44 19.00 -19.58
C THR A 16 -9.13 18.47 -18.19
N ARG A 17 -10.14 18.12 -17.42
CA ARG A 17 -10.01 17.54 -16.08
C ARG A 17 -9.16 16.24 -16.07
N LEU A 18 -9.31 15.39 -17.08
CA LEU A 18 -8.54 14.16 -17.17
C LEU A 18 -7.08 14.41 -17.56
N LYS A 19 -6.83 15.44 -18.38
CA LYS A 19 -5.47 15.89 -18.70
C LYS A 19 -4.74 16.36 -17.44
N ASP A 20 -5.40 17.16 -16.61
CA ASP A 20 -4.84 17.68 -15.36
C ASP A 20 -4.53 16.55 -14.37
N LEU A 21 -5.41 15.55 -14.26
CA LEU A 21 -5.17 14.37 -13.43
C LEU A 21 -3.97 13.56 -13.91
N ILE A 22 -3.86 13.32 -15.21
CA ILE A 22 -2.70 12.60 -15.79
C ILE A 22 -1.40 13.37 -15.57
N ALA A 23 -1.44 14.71 -15.72
CA ALA A 23 -0.27 15.55 -15.48
C ALA A 23 0.16 15.50 -14.00
N ALA A 24 -0.80 15.59 -13.07
CA ALA A 24 -0.54 15.47 -11.63
C ALA A 24 0.01 14.08 -11.26
N GLU A 25 -0.56 13.01 -11.83
CA GLU A 25 -0.06 11.64 -11.65
C GLU A 25 1.38 11.49 -12.17
N ALA A 26 1.67 12.03 -13.34
CA ALA A 26 3.02 11.98 -13.93
C ALA A 26 4.06 12.73 -13.09
N LEU A 27 3.69 13.89 -12.54
CA LEU A 27 4.54 14.64 -11.61
C LEU A 27 4.80 13.84 -10.34
N PHE A 28 3.77 13.25 -9.74
CA PHE A 28 3.90 12.42 -8.55
C PHE A 28 4.85 11.24 -8.77
N TYR A 29 4.68 10.49 -9.86
CA TYR A 29 5.55 9.33 -10.14
C TYR A 29 6.98 9.75 -10.47
N ARG A 30 7.16 10.91 -11.07
CA ARG A 30 8.50 11.47 -11.26
C ARG A 30 9.19 11.72 -9.93
N GLU A 31 8.50 12.31 -8.96
CA GLU A 31 9.03 12.51 -7.60
C GLU A 31 9.35 11.18 -6.91
N VAL A 32 8.48 10.18 -7.02
CA VAL A 32 8.74 8.83 -6.50
C VAL A 32 10.01 8.22 -7.10
N LEU A 33 10.19 8.32 -8.43
CA LEU A 33 11.36 7.81 -9.14
C LEU A 33 12.68 8.48 -8.70
N HIS A 34 12.64 9.75 -8.29
CA HIS A 34 13.80 10.48 -7.82
C HIS A 34 14.00 10.39 -6.30
N THR A 35 13.08 9.73 -5.57
CA THR A 35 13.19 9.56 -4.12
C THR A 35 14.26 8.52 -3.80
N LYS A 36 15.22 8.89 -2.97
CA LYS A 36 16.31 8.00 -2.56
C LYS A 36 15.77 6.75 -1.86
N ASN A 37 16.34 5.59 -2.18
CA ASN A 37 15.97 4.30 -1.61
C ASN A 37 14.53 3.85 -1.90
N VAL A 38 13.93 4.35 -2.98
CA VAL A 38 12.65 3.89 -3.49
C VAL A 38 12.86 3.22 -4.84
N THR A 39 12.39 1.99 -4.97
CA THR A 39 12.31 1.26 -6.25
C THR A 39 10.87 1.28 -6.70
N PHE A 40 10.64 1.78 -7.91
CA PHE A 40 9.30 1.91 -8.47
C PHE A 40 9.01 0.78 -9.45
N PHE A 41 7.98 -0.01 -9.17
CA PHE A 41 7.46 -1.04 -10.05
C PHE A 41 6.22 -0.55 -10.78
N LYS A 42 6.35 -0.43 -12.08
CA LYS A 42 5.28 0.04 -12.94
C LYS A 42 4.43 -1.14 -13.43
N GLY A 43 3.21 -1.24 -12.94
CA GLY A 43 2.17 -2.07 -13.53
C GLY A 43 1.70 -1.52 -14.88
N HIS A 44 0.80 -2.24 -15.53
CA HIS A 44 0.17 -1.80 -16.77
C HIS A 44 -1.35 -1.69 -16.60
N ARG A 45 -1.98 -0.92 -17.48
CA ARG A 45 -3.43 -0.84 -17.56
C ARG A 45 -3.93 -1.50 -18.83
N SER A 46 -5.01 -2.25 -18.72
CA SER A 46 -5.67 -2.85 -19.87
C SER A 46 -6.06 -1.76 -20.89
N PRO A 47 -5.66 -1.88 -22.14
CA PRO A 47 -6.04 -0.90 -23.16
C PRO A 47 -7.55 -0.80 -23.36
N THR A 48 -8.26 -1.91 -23.16
CA THR A 48 -9.70 -2.03 -23.39
C THR A 48 -10.51 -1.52 -22.20
N SER A 49 -10.21 -1.97 -20.99
CA SER A 49 -10.99 -1.64 -19.78
C SER A 49 -10.43 -0.48 -18.96
N GLY A 50 -9.18 -0.08 -19.20
CA GLY A 50 -8.45 0.90 -18.39
C GLY A 50 -8.13 0.41 -16.96
N LYS A 51 -8.51 -0.84 -16.61
CA LYS A 51 -8.24 -1.42 -15.30
C LYS A 51 -6.75 -1.70 -15.11
N GLU A 52 -6.28 -1.47 -13.92
CA GLU A 52 -4.95 -1.85 -13.47
C GLU A 52 -4.76 -3.35 -13.51
N LYS A 53 -3.56 -3.79 -13.89
CA LYS A 53 -3.21 -5.21 -13.96
C LYS A 53 -1.77 -5.44 -13.50
N GLY A 54 -1.59 -6.52 -12.77
CA GLY A 54 -0.29 -7.07 -12.42
C GLY A 54 0.38 -6.43 -11.21
N VAL A 55 -0.11 -5.32 -10.68
CA VAL A 55 0.48 -4.65 -9.51
C VAL A 55 0.43 -5.56 -8.29
N ASP A 56 -0.74 -6.08 -7.95
CA ASP A 56 -0.94 -6.94 -6.78
C ASP A 56 -0.20 -8.26 -6.91
N VAL A 57 -0.16 -8.80 -8.13
CA VAL A 57 0.60 -10.03 -8.43
C VAL A 57 2.10 -9.80 -8.24
N HIS A 58 2.66 -8.69 -8.78
CA HIS A 58 4.07 -8.36 -8.61
C HIS A 58 4.41 -8.15 -7.13
N LEU A 59 3.60 -7.37 -6.42
CA LEU A 59 3.80 -7.13 -5.00
C LEU A 59 3.75 -8.42 -4.19
N SER A 60 2.78 -9.30 -4.46
CA SER A 60 2.63 -10.60 -3.79
C SER A 60 3.86 -11.50 -4.00
N VAL A 61 4.33 -11.58 -5.24
CA VAL A 61 5.50 -12.39 -5.58
C VAL A 61 6.76 -11.82 -4.95
N ASP A 62 6.94 -10.49 -4.99
CA ASP A 62 8.12 -9.84 -4.42
C ASP A 62 8.17 -9.98 -2.90
N ILE A 63 7.03 -9.90 -2.19
CA ILE A 63 6.95 -10.17 -0.75
C ILE A 63 7.51 -11.56 -0.42
N VAL A 64 7.04 -12.58 -1.11
CA VAL A 64 7.46 -13.97 -0.83
C VAL A 64 8.90 -14.21 -1.28
N LYS A 65 9.27 -13.72 -2.46
CA LYS A 65 10.62 -13.85 -3.04
C LYS A 65 11.68 -13.23 -2.15
N ASP A 66 11.46 -12.00 -1.69
CA ASP A 66 12.47 -11.29 -0.91
C ASP A 66 12.73 -11.95 0.44
N ILE A 67 11.70 -12.52 1.05
CA ILE A 67 11.87 -13.33 2.27
C ILE A 67 12.58 -14.65 1.97
N PHE A 68 12.18 -15.35 0.90
CA PHE A 68 12.81 -16.61 0.51
C PHE A 68 14.31 -16.43 0.20
N LEU A 69 14.66 -15.34 -0.48
CA LEU A 69 16.04 -14.97 -0.79
C LEU A 69 16.78 -14.32 0.38
N LYS A 70 16.16 -14.16 1.54
CA LYS A 70 16.71 -13.50 2.74
C LYS A 70 17.21 -12.07 2.48
N LEU A 71 16.53 -11.34 1.62
CA LEU A 71 16.83 -9.94 1.31
C LEU A 71 16.27 -8.98 2.37
N CYS A 72 15.34 -9.43 3.19
CA CYS A 72 14.80 -8.72 4.34
C CYS A 72 14.39 -9.70 5.44
N ASP A 73 14.31 -9.20 6.66
CA ASP A 73 13.97 -9.95 7.88
C ASP A 73 12.60 -9.58 8.45
N GLN A 74 11.91 -8.62 7.83
CA GLN A 74 10.57 -8.18 8.18
C GLN A 74 9.88 -7.53 6.98
N ILE A 75 8.54 -7.60 6.98
CA ILE A 75 7.72 -6.94 5.95
C ILE A 75 6.90 -5.82 6.59
N VAL A 76 6.96 -4.64 5.98
CA VAL A 76 6.04 -3.52 6.26
C VAL A 76 5.27 -3.23 4.99
N ILE A 77 3.95 -3.45 5.01
CA ILE A 77 3.09 -3.19 3.86
C ILE A 77 2.20 -1.98 4.11
N MET A 78 2.06 -1.10 3.11
CA MET A 78 1.15 0.03 3.16
C MET A 78 0.09 -0.12 2.08
N THR A 79 -1.00 -0.78 2.41
CA THR A 79 -2.14 -1.00 1.52
C THR A 79 -3.41 -1.23 2.32
N GLY A 80 -4.58 -0.96 1.73
CA GLY A 80 -5.88 -1.34 2.27
C GLY A 80 -6.50 -2.52 1.52
N ASP A 81 -5.76 -3.17 0.64
CA ASP A 81 -6.25 -4.26 -0.19
C ASP A 81 -6.13 -5.60 0.54
N SER A 82 -7.28 -6.26 0.75
CA SER A 82 -7.35 -7.56 1.42
C SER A 82 -6.82 -8.71 0.56
N ASP A 83 -6.71 -8.53 -0.75
CA ASP A 83 -6.19 -9.58 -1.65
C ASP A 83 -4.71 -9.90 -1.35
N LEU A 84 -4.02 -8.98 -0.66
CA LEU A 84 -2.63 -9.14 -0.22
C LEU A 84 -2.48 -9.87 1.13
N ILE A 85 -3.57 -10.35 1.74
CA ILE A 85 -3.52 -11.09 3.01
C ILE A 85 -2.79 -12.43 2.83
N TYR A 86 -3.06 -13.15 1.75
CA TYR A 86 -2.48 -14.48 1.52
C TYR A 86 -0.94 -14.46 1.45
N PRO A 87 -0.26 -13.60 0.68
CA PRO A 87 1.19 -13.52 0.70
C PRO A 87 1.75 -13.17 2.08
N LEU A 88 1.05 -12.36 2.89
CA LEU A 88 1.46 -12.07 4.26
C LEU A 88 1.30 -13.29 5.20
N GLU A 89 0.28 -14.11 5.01
CA GLU A 89 0.13 -15.38 5.75
C GLU A 89 1.26 -16.35 5.42
N VAL A 90 1.67 -16.45 4.15
CA VAL A 90 2.83 -17.27 3.73
C VAL A 90 4.10 -16.79 4.42
N VAL A 91 4.36 -15.49 4.43
CA VAL A 91 5.52 -14.89 5.10
C VAL A 91 5.50 -15.16 6.60
N LYS A 92 4.33 -15.03 7.22
CA LYS A 92 4.15 -15.30 8.65
C LYS A 92 4.36 -16.78 9.00
N PHE A 93 3.97 -17.70 8.12
CA PHE A 93 4.26 -19.12 8.28
C PHE A 93 5.78 -19.37 8.34
N LEU A 94 6.57 -18.57 7.62
CA LEU A 94 8.04 -18.58 7.69
C LEU A 94 8.61 -17.87 8.93
N LYS A 95 7.76 -17.46 9.89
CA LYS A 95 8.10 -16.76 11.13
C LYS A 95 8.76 -15.39 10.92
N VAL A 96 8.47 -14.74 9.80
CA VAL A 96 8.95 -13.40 9.52
C VAL A 96 7.94 -12.38 10.05
N PRO A 97 8.36 -11.37 10.84
CA PRO A 97 7.49 -10.33 11.34
C PRO A 97 6.80 -9.54 10.23
N THR A 98 5.49 -9.34 10.35
CA THR A 98 4.66 -8.64 9.38
C THR A 98 3.97 -7.44 10.02
N TYR A 99 4.03 -6.30 9.34
CA TYR A 99 3.42 -5.05 9.78
C TYR A 99 2.56 -4.46 8.68
N ALA A 100 1.40 -3.93 9.03
CA ALA A 100 0.57 -3.19 8.09
C ALA A 100 0.45 -1.73 8.52
N VAL A 101 0.49 -0.84 7.54
CA VAL A 101 0.30 0.59 7.72
C VAL A 101 -0.87 1.02 6.85
N PHE A 102 -1.84 1.72 7.42
CA PHE A 102 -3.05 2.14 6.72
C PHE A 102 -3.17 3.66 6.68
N LEU A 103 -3.86 4.15 5.66
CA LEU A 103 -4.44 5.48 5.67
C LEU A 103 -5.84 5.40 6.30
N PRO A 104 -6.35 6.47 6.94
CA PRO A 104 -7.65 6.45 7.62
C PRO A 104 -8.83 6.06 6.73
N ASN A 105 -8.75 6.36 5.43
CA ASN A 105 -9.77 6.08 4.42
C ASN A 105 -9.49 4.85 3.56
N ARG A 106 -8.39 4.15 3.83
CA ARG A 106 -7.95 2.93 3.14
C ARG A 106 -7.46 1.93 4.17
N PHE A 107 -8.41 1.29 4.84
CA PHE A 107 -8.17 0.42 5.97
C PHE A 107 -8.79 -0.96 5.73
N SER A 108 -8.01 -2.01 5.94
CA SER A 108 -8.50 -3.39 5.96
C SER A 108 -8.43 -3.92 7.39
N LEU A 109 -9.61 -4.11 7.98
CA LEU A 109 -9.71 -4.70 9.32
C LEU A 109 -9.19 -6.14 9.33
N GLU A 110 -9.50 -6.89 8.30
CA GLU A 110 -9.06 -8.28 8.14
C GLU A 110 -7.53 -8.36 8.11
N MET A 111 -6.88 -7.56 7.27
CA MET A 111 -5.41 -7.50 7.24
C MET A 111 -4.82 -7.08 8.59
N ALA A 112 -5.43 -6.12 9.29
CA ALA A 112 -4.96 -5.67 10.59
C ALA A 112 -4.95 -6.79 11.62
N TYR A 113 -5.88 -7.76 11.54
CA TYR A 113 -5.90 -8.94 12.39
C TYR A 113 -4.85 -9.99 12.02
N LYS A 114 -4.53 -10.12 10.74
CA LYS A 114 -3.62 -11.16 10.21
C LYS A 114 -2.15 -10.83 10.45
N VAL A 115 -1.75 -9.57 10.34
CA VAL A 115 -0.35 -9.14 10.58
C VAL A 115 -0.01 -9.11 12.07
N ASP A 116 1.26 -9.02 12.43
CA ASP A 116 1.69 -8.99 13.84
C ASP A 116 1.36 -7.65 14.49
N LYS A 117 1.60 -6.53 13.79
CA LYS A 117 1.20 -5.19 14.25
C LYS A 117 0.60 -4.39 13.10
N ALA A 118 -0.38 -3.57 13.41
CA ALA A 118 -1.02 -2.69 12.46
C ALA A 118 -1.06 -1.24 12.97
N PHE A 119 -0.88 -0.28 12.07
CA PHE A 119 -0.79 1.13 12.37
C PHE A 119 -1.66 1.94 11.41
N VAL A 120 -2.17 3.06 11.87
CA VAL A 120 -2.82 4.07 11.02
C VAL A 120 -1.97 5.32 11.00
N LEU A 121 -1.64 5.79 9.81
CA LEU A 121 -1.04 7.11 9.62
C LEU A 121 -2.14 8.16 9.63
N ASN A 122 -2.28 8.85 10.73
CA ASN A 122 -3.28 9.90 10.86
C ASN A 122 -2.66 11.27 10.57
N PHE A 123 -3.01 11.82 9.43
CA PHE A 123 -2.60 13.19 9.04
C PHE A 123 -3.49 14.28 9.66
N GLY A 124 -4.48 13.90 10.47
CA GLY A 124 -5.50 14.82 10.99
C GLY A 124 -6.33 15.45 9.86
N ASN A 125 -6.91 16.64 10.05
CA ASN A 125 -7.77 17.33 9.06
C ASN A 125 -7.01 17.89 7.84
N LYS A 126 -6.00 17.29 7.28
CA LYS A 126 -4.86 17.93 6.68
C LYS A 126 -4.61 17.73 5.21
N PHE A 127 -5.57 17.20 4.53
CA PHE A 127 -5.65 17.44 3.10
C PHE A 127 -6.29 18.82 2.78
N ARG A 128 -6.65 19.60 3.81
CA ARG A 128 -6.97 21.02 3.62
C ARG A 128 -5.69 21.79 3.33
N VAL A 129 -5.71 22.55 2.26
CA VAL A 129 -4.60 23.39 1.75
C VAL A 129 -4.39 24.63 2.64
N ASP A 130 -4.39 24.47 3.95
CA ASP A 130 -3.96 25.55 4.84
C ASP A 130 -2.45 25.44 5.08
N ARG A 131 -1.70 26.35 4.45
CA ARG A 131 -0.24 26.37 4.44
C ARG A 131 0.38 26.85 5.76
N LYS A 132 -0.42 27.30 6.74
CA LYS A 132 0.07 28.01 7.92
C LYS A 132 0.34 27.14 9.14
N THR A 133 -0.16 25.91 9.20
CA THR A 133 0.05 25.03 10.37
C THR A 133 0.96 23.87 10.04
N PRO A 134 2.03 23.61 10.82
CA PRO A 134 2.85 22.43 10.64
C PRO A 134 1.98 21.17 10.80
N LYS A 135 1.96 20.33 9.77
CA LYS A 135 1.15 19.11 9.76
C LYS A 135 1.88 18.05 10.59
N GLN A 136 1.39 17.73 11.76
CA GLN A 136 1.93 16.63 12.55
C GLN A 136 1.34 15.30 12.05
N LEU A 137 2.21 14.46 11.53
CA LEU A 137 1.90 13.08 11.27
C LEU A 137 1.82 12.32 12.60
N ARG A 138 0.71 11.64 12.85
CA ARG A 138 0.54 10.75 14.01
C ARG A 138 0.46 9.31 13.52
N ILE A 139 1.27 8.45 14.12
CA ILE A 139 1.20 7.00 13.91
C ILE A 139 0.45 6.42 15.10
N VAL A 140 -0.67 5.77 14.85
CA VAL A 140 -1.51 5.16 15.88
C VAL A 140 -1.49 3.65 15.71
N ALA A 141 -1.02 2.94 16.73
CA ALA A 141 -1.08 1.48 16.76
C ALA A 141 -2.51 0.99 16.95
N ILE A 142 -2.92 0.00 16.17
CA ILE A 142 -4.21 -0.66 16.29
C ILE A 142 -4.10 -1.71 17.38
N LYS A 143 -4.91 -1.56 18.43
CA LYS A 143 -5.03 -2.59 19.48
C LYS A 143 -5.87 -3.73 18.91
N LYS A 144 -5.30 -4.91 18.82
CA LYS A 144 -6.07 -6.12 18.50
C LYS A 144 -6.95 -6.47 19.69
N PRO A 145 -8.24 -6.78 19.51
CA PRO A 145 -9.04 -7.34 20.58
C PRO A 145 -8.39 -8.65 21.06
N ARG A 146 -8.50 -8.91 22.36
CA ARG A 146 -8.07 -10.21 22.90
C ARG A 146 -8.91 -11.29 22.21
N MET A 147 -8.26 -12.26 21.60
CA MET A 147 -8.93 -13.43 21.09
C MET A 147 -9.60 -14.11 22.30
N ILE A 148 -10.93 -14.06 22.35
CA ILE A 148 -11.69 -14.90 23.27
C ILE A 148 -11.49 -16.32 22.75
N ASN A 149 -10.71 -17.12 23.48
CA ASN A 149 -10.57 -18.54 23.19
C ASN A 149 -11.95 -19.18 23.47
N ILE A 150 -12.81 -19.20 22.47
CA ILE A 150 -13.98 -20.05 22.47
C ILE A 150 -13.44 -21.47 22.23
N ARG A 151 -12.87 -22.07 23.27
CA ARG A 151 -12.75 -23.53 23.29
C ARG A 151 -14.18 -24.04 23.42
N GLY A 152 -14.79 -24.32 22.29
CA GLY A 152 -16.02 -25.10 22.25
C GLY A 152 -15.78 -26.43 22.95
N LYS A 153 -16.74 -26.75 23.76
CA LYS A 153 -16.93 -28.07 24.38
C LYS A 153 -17.03 -29.13 23.28
#